data_10c753896d1f1b54fef831ae544fcdd2
#
_entry.id   10c753896d1f1b54fef831ae544fcdd2
#
_cell.length_a   1.000
_cell.length_b   1.000
_cell.length_c   1.000
_cell.angle_alpha   90.00
_cell.angle_beta   90.00
_cell.angle_gamma   90.00
#
_symmetry.space_group_name_H-M   'P 1'
#
loop_
_entity.id
_entity.type
_entity.pdbx_description
1 polymer ?
#
loop_
_entity_poly.entity_id
_entity_poly.type
_entity_poly.pdbx_seq_one_letter_code
_entity_poly.pdbx_strand_id
1 'polypeptide(L)'
;MKKLLNSVALLLILSVACLLFARCDYHPEYQAYTHYITHVYIADSVECKSSEGIGLSKDIKMGRDVDYTLRVFSCVFYEKIDRESNGYDPYRGDLVTRPNHARIAFLKSIGDNGYKGRHIQPGGGSALWSPISNISIQCSKAINERYPAGSELSSIFLVTFTDNYSYIKGGYKGQDAGFGHLFANDGESFLKNLAPGPRFLFYIIEAPSAIAGETVEFTLEVTFRNGTVVKDKFAVAMPSLEVIKNPQPLGR
;
A
#
# COMPACT_ATOMS: atom_id res chain seq x y z
N MET A 1 -39.06 56.59 18.13
CA MET A 1 -37.95 55.86 18.80
C MET A 1 -38.11 54.37 18.75
N LYS A 2 -39.24 53.72 19.13
CA LYS A 2 -39.35 52.24 19.11
C LYS A 2 -39.08 51.56 17.76
N LYS A 3 -39.51 52.13 16.63
CA LYS A 3 -39.26 51.57 15.29
C LYS A 3 -37.77 51.57 14.89
N LEU A 4 -37.03 52.62 15.29
CA LEU A 4 -35.58 52.72 15.02
C LEU A 4 -34.80 51.72 15.82
N LEU A 5 -35.19 51.48 17.09
CA LEU A 5 -34.54 50.50 17.95
C LEU A 5 -34.71 49.07 17.44
N ASN A 6 -35.91 48.74 16.92
CA ASN A 6 -36.16 47.41 16.32
C ASN A 6 -35.37 47.20 15.03
N SER A 7 -35.18 48.23 14.21
CA SER A 7 -34.37 48.11 12.98
C SER A 7 -32.88 47.93 13.26
N VAL A 8 -32.35 48.61 14.28
CA VAL A 8 -30.95 48.45 14.71
C VAL A 8 -30.71 47.07 15.31
N ALA A 9 -31.64 46.57 16.13
CA ALA A 9 -31.57 45.23 16.70
C ALA A 9 -31.60 44.14 15.61
N LEU A 10 -32.47 44.31 14.60
CA LEU A 10 -32.55 43.37 13.48
C LEU A 10 -31.27 43.34 12.64
N LEU A 11 -30.66 44.51 12.37
CA LEU A 11 -29.38 44.60 11.67
C LEU A 11 -28.22 43.95 12.45
N LEU A 12 -28.21 44.10 13.77
CA LEU A 12 -27.22 43.45 14.62
C LEU A 12 -27.39 41.94 14.61
N ILE A 13 -28.61 41.42 14.69
CA ILE A 13 -28.88 39.96 14.62
C ILE A 13 -28.48 39.43 13.24
N LEU A 14 -28.79 40.12 12.15
CA LEU A 14 -28.38 39.70 10.81
C LEU A 14 -26.85 39.71 10.64
N SER A 15 -26.15 40.70 11.17
CA SER A 15 -24.68 40.74 11.08
C SER A 15 -24.02 39.66 11.91
N VAL A 16 -24.54 39.34 13.09
CA VAL A 16 -24.04 38.19 13.91
C VAL A 16 -24.35 36.86 13.24
N ALA A 17 -25.55 36.71 12.65
CA ALA A 17 -25.88 35.53 11.88
C ALA A 17 -24.95 35.36 10.67
N CYS A 18 -24.72 36.43 9.88
CA CYS A 18 -23.74 36.36 8.77
C CYS A 18 -22.34 36.02 9.22
N LEU A 19 -21.88 36.51 10.38
CA LEU A 19 -20.57 36.13 10.94
C LEU A 19 -20.53 34.71 11.43
N LEU A 20 -21.61 34.15 11.96
CA LEU A 20 -21.72 32.75 12.34
C LEU A 20 -21.76 31.83 11.12
N PHE A 21 -22.52 32.23 10.08
CA PHE A 21 -22.55 31.46 8.82
C PHE A 21 -21.24 31.57 8.04
N ALA A 22 -20.56 32.70 8.03
CA ALA A 22 -19.23 32.86 7.42
C ALA A 22 -18.14 32.04 8.15
N ARG A 23 -18.33 31.71 9.43
CA ARG A 23 -17.46 30.79 10.15
C ARG A 23 -17.81 29.33 9.93
N CYS A 24 -19.02 28.98 9.48
CA CYS A 24 -19.41 27.62 9.18
C CYS A 24 -18.84 27.10 7.84
N ASP A 25 -18.40 27.99 6.94
CA ASP A 25 -17.75 27.61 5.69
C ASP A 25 -16.23 27.44 5.81
N TYR A 26 -15.68 27.60 7.00
CA TYR A 26 -14.30 27.21 7.24
C TYR A 26 -14.22 25.71 7.47
N HIS A 27 -14.60 24.93 6.45
CA HIS A 27 -14.03 23.62 6.29
C HIS A 27 -12.55 23.85 5.98
N PRO A 28 -11.64 23.37 6.85
CA PRO A 28 -10.24 23.51 6.58
C PRO A 28 -9.98 22.82 5.24
N GLU A 29 -9.76 23.65 4.25
CA GLU A 29 -9.09 23.32 3.01
C GLU A 29 -9.42 21.94 2.43
N TYR A 30 -10.50 21.86 1.66
CA TYR A 30 -10.48 20.95 0.52
C TYR A 30 -9.39 21.46 -0.44
N GLN A 31 -8.14 21.17 -0.10
CA GLN A 31 -7.06 21.41 -1.02
C GLN A 31 -7.35 20.52 -2.23
N ALA A 32 -7.51 21.13 -3.38
CA ALA A 32 -7.56 20.43 -4.64
C ALA A 32 -6.18 19.76 -4.80
N TYR A 33 -6.09 18.49 -4.45
CA TYR A 33 -4.86 17.73 -4.62
C TYR A 33 -4.57 17.64 -6.12
N THR A 34 -3.43 18.15 -6.52
CA THR A 34 -2.93 18.01 -7.89
C THR A 34 -2.26 16.66 -8.12
N HIS A 35 -2.09 15.87 -7.06
CA HIS A 35 -1.46 14.56 -7.05
C HIS A 35 -2.37 13.52 -6.39
N TYR A 36 -2.44 12.34 -6.96
CA TYR A 36 -3.14 11.21 -6.38
C TYR A 36 -2.37 10.61 -5.19
N ILE A 37 -1.05 10.50 -5.33
CA ILE A 37 -0.18 10.00 -4.27
C ILE A 37 0.04 11.10 -3.25
N THR A 38 -0.41 10.87 -2.03
CA THR A 38 -0.27 11.79 -0.90
C THR A 38 0.93 11.43 -0.02
N HIS A 39 1.35 10.16 -0.03
CA HIS A 39 2.49 9.67 0.72
C HIS A 39 3.49 8.95 -0.17
N VAL A 40 4.77 9.33 -0.03
CA VAL A 40 5.88 8.66 -0.72
C VAL A 40 6.85 8.14 0.33
N TYR A 41 7.02 6.82 0.37
CA TYR A 41 7.87 6.13 1.33
C TYR A 41 9.25 5.86 0.75
N ILE A 42 10.29 6.32 1.44
CA ILE A 42 11.67 5.88 1.21
C ILE A 42 11.89 4.68 2.12
N ALA A 43 11.68 3.48 1.59
CA ALA A 43 11.76 2.26 2.38
C ALA A 43 13.18 2.07 2.95
N ASP A 44 13.28 1.98 4.27
CA ASP A 44 14.51 1.65 5.00
C ASP A 44 14.33 0.40 5.89
N SER A 45 13.08 -0.04 6.06
CA SER A 45 12.74 -1.27 6.75
C SER A 45 11.48 -1.92 6.16
N VAL A 46 11.31 -3.20 6.45
CA VAL A 46 10.11 -3.98 6.09
C VAL A 46 9.71 -4.81 7.31
N GLU A 47 8.43 -4.87 7.58
CA GLU A 47 7.86 -5.73 8.62
C GLU A 47 6.91 -6.72 7.96
N CYS A 48 7.15 -8.01 8.18
CA CYS A 48 6.34 -9.10 7.66
C CYS A 48 5.53 -9.76 8.78
N LYS A 49 4.30 -10.14 8.44
CA LYS A 49 3.39 -10.82 9.37
C LYS A 49 2.76 -12.02 8.69
N SER A 50 2.64 -13.11 9.43
CA SER A 50 1.81 -14.25 9.02
C SER A 50 0.41 -13.77 8.66
N SER A 51 -0.15 -14.29 7.59
CA SER A 51 -1.53 -13.96 7.22
C SER A 51 -2.52 -14.62 8.17
N GLU A 52 -3.36 -13.80 8.78
CA GLU A 52 -4.57 -14.27 9.45
C GLU A 52 -5.60 -14.64 8.38
N GLY A 53 -5.85 -15.91 8.22
CA GLY A 53 -6.81 -16.38 7.21
C GLY A 53 -6.13 -16.82 5.90
N ILE A 54 -6.09 -18.11 5.79
CA ILE A 54 -5.58 -18.84 4.64
C ILE A 54 -6.76 -19.07 3.71
N GLY A 55 -6.69 -18.50 2.52
CA GLY A 55 -7.73 -18.67 1.53
C GLY A 55 -7.20 -18.61 0.12
N LEU A 56 -7.85 -19.37 -0.76
CA LEU A 56 -7.65 -19.25 -2.20
C LEU A 56 -8.16 -17.89 -2.67
N SER A 57 -7.35 -17.16 -3.37
CA SER A 57 -7.82 -16.05 -4.19
C SER A 57 -8.15 -16.58 -5.58
N LYS A 58 -9.43 -16.87 -5.84
CA LYS A 58 -9.91 -17.21 -7.18
C LYS A 58 -9.92 -16.04 -8.15
N ASP A 59 -9.70 -14.83 -7.64
CA ASP A 59 -9.82 -13.59 -8.41
C ASP A 59 -8.49 -13.11 -9.01
N ILE A 60 -7.40 -13.84 -8.75
CA ILE A 60 -6.10 -13.50 -9.34
C ILE A 60 -6.06 -14.07 -10.76
N LYS A 61 -6.57 -13.28 -11.71
CA LYS A 61 -6.43 -13.56 -13.14
C LYS A 61 -5.01 -13.20 -13.58
N MET A 62 -4.12 -14.15 -13.46
CA MET A 62 -2.85 -14.12 -14.17
C MET A 62 -3.07 -14.70 -15.56
N GLY A 63 -2.39 -14.18 -16.56
CA GLY A 63 -2.44 -14.75 -17.93
C GLY A 63 -1.90 -16.18 -18.07
N ARG A 64 -1.73 -16.88 -16.94
CA ARG A 64 -1.43 -18.31 -16.78
C ARG A 64 -2.46 -18.87 -15.81
N ASP A 65 -2.95 -20.06 -16.09
CA ASP A 65 -3.83 -20.82 -15.19
C ASP A 65 -3.01 -21.17 -13.92
N VAL A 66 -3.21 -20.41 -12.86
CA VAL A 66 -2.68 -20.72 -11.53
C VAL A 66 -3.80 -21.42 -10.77
N ASP A 67 -3.73 -22.77 -10.73
CA ASP A 67 -4.76 -23.60 -10.11
C ASP A 67 -4.76 -23.52 -8.58
N TYR A 68 -3.67 -23.03 -7.99
CA TYR A 68 -3.46 -23.00 -6.54
C TYR A 68 -2.83 -21.69 -6.11
N THR A 69 -3.44 -21.01 -5.15
CA THR A 69 -2.84 -19.83 -4.47
C THR A 69 -3.19 -19.86 -3.00
N LEU A 70 -2.18 -19.85 -2.14
CA LEU A 70 -2.32 -19.79 -0.71
C LEU A 70 -1.64 -18.53 -0.19
N ARG A 71 -2.39 -17.61 0.44
CA ARG A 71 -1.79 -16.43 1.07
C ARG A 71 -0.99 -16.87 2.30
N VAL A 72 0.30 -16.62 2.30
CA VAL A 72 1.23 -17.04 3.35
C VAL A 72 1.52 -15.91 4.33
N PHE A 73 1.87 -14.74 3.82
CA PHE A 73 2.22 -13.59 4.64
C PHE A 73 1.95 -12.26 3.91
N SER A 74 2.00 -11.19 4.67
CA SER A 74 1.98 -9.82 4.16
C SER A 74 3.17 -9.06 4.69
N CYS A 75 3.63 -8.05 3.96
CA CYS A 75 4.60 -7.12 4.48
C CYS A 75 4.21 -5.67 4.21
N VAL A 76 4.75 -4.79 5.04
CA VAL A 76 4.60 -3.35 4.93
C VAL A 76 6.00 -2.73 4.99
N PHE A 77 6.28 -1.84 4.04
CA PHE A 77 7.51 -1.06 4.02
C PHE A 77 7.32 0.20 4.83
N TYR A 78 8.33 0.53 5.63
CA TYR A 78 8.34 1.72 6.47
C TYR A 78 9.50 2.63 6.08
N GLU A 79 9.29 3.92 6.27
CA GLU A 79 10.31 4.94 6.22
C GLU A 79 10.82 5.17 7.65
N LYS A 80 12.12 5.34 7.82
CA LYS A 80 12.69 5.79 9.08
C LYS A 80 12.22 7.21 9.35
N ILE A 81 11.30 7.32 10.27
CA ILE A 81 10.82 8.61 10.72
C ILE A 81 11.94 9.20 11.56
N ASP A 82 12.51 10.29 11.11
CA ASP A 82 13.35 11.12 11.93
C ASP A 82 12.46 11.75 13.02
N ARG A 83 12.34 11.06 14.16
CA ARG A 83 11.48 11.47 15.29
C ARG A 83 11.87 12.82 15.87
N GLU A 84 13.03 13.34 15.51
CA GLU A 84 13.52 14.65 15.94
C GLU A 84 12.94 15.81 15.12
N SER A 85 12.37 15.55 13.95
CA SER A 85 11.68 16.58 13.16
C SER A 85 10.21 16.69 13.55
N ASN A 86 9.93 17.33 14.68
CA ASN A 86 8.68 17.99 15.09
C ASN A 86 7.38 17.54 14.38
N GLY A 87 6.65 16.60 15.01
CA GLY A 87 5.21 16.51 14.83
C GLY A 87 4.76 15.85 13.53
N TYR A 88 5.40 14.76 13.13
CA TYR A 88 4.89 13.90 12.08
C TYR A 88 3.55 13.27 12.50
N ASP A 89 2.48 13.66 11.84
CA ASP A 89 1.20 12.98 11.90
C ASP A 89 1.08 12.09 10.66
N PRO A 90 1.13 10.76 10.81
CA PRO A 90 1.01 9.83 9.68
C PRO A 90 -0.35 9.95 8.96
N TYR A 91 -1.32 10.60 9.58
CA TYR A 91 -2.66 10.85 9.02
C TYR A 91 -2.81 12.24 8.38
N ARG A 92 -1.85 13.14 8.59
CA ARG A 92 -1.81 14.45 7.93
C ARG A 92 -0.70 14.45 6.88
N GLY A 93 -0.99 13.96 5.69
CA GLY A 93 -0.04 13.82 4.58
C GLY A 93 0.98 14.96 4.47
N ASP A 94 2.23 14.68 4.81
CA ASP A 94 3.35 15.64 4.85
C ASP A 94 3.61 16.40 3.54
N LEU A 95 3.15 15.85 2.42
CA LEU A 95 3.24 16.53 1.11
C LEU A 95 2.42 17.82 1.06
N VAL A 96 1.36 17.91 1.87
CA VAL A 96 0.46 19.06 1.90
C VAL A 96 0.98 20.14 2.84
N THR A 97 1.55 19.75 3.99
CA THR A 97 2.00 20.67 5.03
C THR A 97 3.42 21.17 4.85
N ARG A 98 4.29 20.37 4.21
CA ARG A 98 5.69 20.69 3.93
C ARG A 98 6.09 20.15 2.56
N PRO A 99 5.93 20.92 1.49
CA PRO A 99 6.28 20.49 0.15
C PRO A 99 7.78 20.15 0.09
N ASN A 100 8.09 18.86 0.00
CA ASN A 100 9.43 18.40 -0.26
C ASN A 100 9.65 18.43 -1.78
N HIS A 101 10.53 19.31 -2.27
CA HIS A 101 10.79 19.46 -3.70
C HIS A 101 11.21 18.16 -4.39
N ALA A 102 11.95 17.28 -3.70
CA ALA A 102 12.33 15.99 -4.24
C ALA A 102 11.11 15.06 -4.43
N ARG A 103 10.20 15.01 -3.46
CA ARG A 103 8.95 14.23 -3.55
C ARG A 103 8.05 14.75 -4.67
N ILE A 104 7.91 16.08 -4.80
CA ILE A 104 7.16 16.69 -5.91
C ILE A 104 7.80 16.35 -7.26
N ALA A 105 9.13 16.41 -7.37
CA ALA A 105 9.83 16.02 -8.60
C ALA A 105 9.60 14.56 -8.94
N PHE A 106 9.61 13.66 -7.96
CA PHE A 106 9.28 12.26 -8.14
C PHE A 106 7.84 12.09 -8.68
N LEU A 107 6.84 12.71 -8.05
CA LEU A 107 5.44 12.62 -8.49
C LEU A 107 5.26 13.10 -9.93
N LYS A 108 5.90 14.21 -10.29
CA LYS A 108 5.93 14.70 -11.68
C LYS A 108 6.59 13.70 -12.63
N SER A 109 7.69 13.06 -12.21
CA SER A 109 8.42 12.10 -13.05
C SER A 109 7.59 10.85 -13.39
N ILE A 110 6.69 10.42 -12.50
CA ILE A 110 5.76 9.31 -12.74
C ILE A 110 4.45 9.77 -13.42
N GLY A 111 4.28 11.06 -13.67
CA GLY A 111 3.12 11.64 -14.32
C GLY A 111 1.94 11.93 -13.38
N ASP A 112 2.15 11.89 -12.07
CA ASP A 112 1.12 12.23 -11.07
C ASP A 112 1.02 13.75 -10.87
N ASN A 113 0.44 14.44 -11.84
CA ASN A 113 0.34 15.91 -11.85
C ASN A 113 -1.00 16.43 -12.38
N GLY A 114 -1.95 15.56 -12.63
CA GLY A 114 -3.24 15.89 -13.23
C GLY A 114 -4.45 15.42 -12.44
N TYR A 115 -4.26 14.93 -11.22
CA TYR A 115 -5.35 14.45 -10.39
C TYR A 115 -6.29 15.60 -10.00
N LYS A 116 -7.59 15.41 -10.27
CA LYS A 116 -8.65 16.38 -9.97
C LYS A 116 -9.67 15.86 -8.97
N GLY A 117 -9.35 14.73 -8.34
CA GLY A 117 -10.23 14.10 -7.36
C GLY A 117 -10.23 14.87 -6.04
N ARG A 118 -11.33 14.74 -5.30
CA ARG A 118 -11.42 15.17 -3.91
C ARG A 118 -11.20 13.95 -3.04
N HIS A 119 -10.11 13.88 -2.32
CA HIS A 119 -9.98 12.90 -1.27
C HIS A 119 -10.88 13.32 -0.10
N ILE A 120 -11.96 12.56 0.11
CA ILE A 120 -12.88 12.78 1.25
C ILE A 120 -12.24 12.27 2.55
N GLN A 121 -11.17 11.46 2.45
CA GLN A 121 -10.44 10.94 3.59
C GLN A 121 -8.95 11.26 3.46
N PRO A 122 -8.24 11.49 4.58
CA PRO A 122 -6.78 11.50 4.58
C PRO A 122 -6.30 10.08 4.25
N GLY A 123 -6.01 9.82 3.00
CA GLY A 123 -5.67 8.49 2.51
C GLY A 123 -5.62 8.44 1.00
N GLY A 124 -5.04 9.45 0.36
CA GLY A 124 -4.63 9.37 -1.03
C GLY A 124 -3.67 8.19 -1.23
N GLY A 125 -3.40 7.81 -2.46
CA GLY A 125 -2.49 6.74 -2.78
C GLY A 125 -1.16 6.90 -2.05
N SER A 126 -0.62 5.79 -1.59
CA SER A 126 0.72 5.73 -0.98
C SER A 126 1.64 4.97 -1.93
N ALA A 127 2.86 5.44 -2.15
CA ALA A 127 3.80 4.80 -3.05
C ALA A 127 5.20 4.68 -2.46
N LEU A 128 5.94 3.65 -2.89
CA LEU A 128 7.37 3.54 -2.65
C LEU A 128 8.11 4.48 -3.60
N TRP A 129 9.12 5.18 -3.08
CA TRP A 129 9.97 6.12 -3.82
C TRP A 129 10.75 5.47 -4.94
N SER A 130 11.24 4.27 -4.71
CA SER A 130 12.08 3.55 -5.67
C SER A 130 11.39 2.26 -6.10
N PRO A 131 11.36 1.96 -7.40
CA PRO A 131 10.90 0.66 -7.89
C PRO A 131 11.70 -0.48 -7.27
N ILE A 132 11.05 -1.62 -7.10
CA ILE A 132 11.69 -2.85 -6.68
C ILE A 132 12.46 -3.42 -7.88
N SER A 133 13.67 -3.91 -7.64
CA SER A 133 14.49 -4.57 -8.65
C SER A 133 14.60 -6.08 -8.42
N ASN A 134 14.48 -6.54 -7.17
CA ASN A 134 14.54 -7.96 -6.84
C ASN A 134 13.79 -8.25 -5.54
N ILE A 135 13.16 -9.41 -5.48
CA ILE A 135 12.59 -9.99 -4.25
C ILE A 135 13.16 -11.40 -4.12
N SER A 136 13.80 -11.67 -2.99
CA SER A 136 14.30 -12.98 -2.61
C SER A 136 13.51 -13.50 -1.40
N ILE A 137 13.08 -14.75 -1.46
CA ILE A 137 12.30 -15.40 -0.41
C ILE A 137 12.94 -16.76 -0.11
N GLN A 138 13.23 -17.00 1.16
CA GLN A 138 13.77 -18.28 1.61
C GLN A 138 12.94 -18.80 2.79
N CYS A 139 12.88 -20.12 2.96
CA CYS A 139 12.26 -20.78 4.10
C CYS A 139 13.30 -21.64 4.83
N SER A 140 13.24 -21.64 6.16
CA SER A 140 14.13 -22.43 7.01
C SER A 140 13.94 -23.95 6.88
N LYS A 141 12.82 -24.38 6.30
CA LYS A 141 12.48 -25.77 6.04
C LYS A 141 12.20 -26.02 4.57
N ALA A 142 12.29 -27.27 4.14
CA ALA A 142 11.91 -27.66 2.79
C ALA A 142 10.40 -27.46 2.57
N ILE A 143 10.02 -26.81 1.48
CA ILE A 143 8.62 -26.65 1.06
C ILE A 143 8.09 -27.97 0.47
N ASN A 144 8.92 -28.61 -0.35
CA ASN A 144 8.73 -29.91 -0.96
C ASN A 144 10.10 -30.44 -1.44
N GLU A 145 10.12 -31.57 -2.16
CA GLU A 145 11.37 -32.15 -2.68
C GLU A 145 12.14 -31.24 -3.63
N ARG A 146 11.42 -30.40 -4.39
CA ARG A 146 12.00 -29.45 -5.35
C ARG A 146 12.62 -28.23 -4.67
N TYR A 147 12.09 -27.86 -3.51
CA TYR A 147 12.52 -26.68 -2.75
C TYR A 147 13.01 -27.09 -1.36
N PRO A 148 14.26 -27.55 -1.24
CA PRO A 148 14.86 -27.87 0.06
C PRO A 148 15.02 -26.63 0.95
N ALA A 149 15.32 -26.84 2.22
CA ALA A 149 15.54 -25.77 3.19
C ALA A 149 16.58 -24.77 2.68
N GLY A 150 16.28 -23.46 2.80
CA GLY A 150 17.15 -22.38 2.39
C GLY A 150 17.20 -22.10 0.88
N SER A 151 16.43 -22.84 0.07
CA SER A 151 16.36 -22.55 -1.38
C SER A 151 15.62 -21.23 -1.66
N GLU A 152 15.93 -20.64 -2.83
CA GLU A 152 15.24 -19.46 -3.33
C GLU A 152 13.84 -19.83 -3.82
N LEU A 153 12.83 -19.13 -3.30
CA LEU A 153 11.42 -19.44 -3.50
C LEU A 153 10.66 -18.41 -4.34
N SER A 154 11.27 -17.30 -4.75
CA SER A 154 10.58 -16.20 -5.44
C SER A 154 9.83 -16.64 -6.70
N SER A 155 10.28 -17.72 -7.35
CA SER A 155 9.61 -18.28 -8.54
C SER A 155 8.24 -18.93 -8.25
N ILE A 156 7.98 -19.31 -7.00
CA ILE A 156 6.70 -19.91 -6.57
C ILE A 156 5.86 -18.95 -5.71
N PHE A 157 6.28 -17.70 -5.58
CA PHE A 157 5.51 -16.69 -4.89
C PHE A 157 4.94 -15.66 -5.87
N LEU A 158 3.62 -15.47 -5.77
CA LEU A 158 2.91 -14.37 -6.38
C LEU A 158 2.79 -13.23 -5.38
N VAL A 159 3.04 -12.02 -5.84
CA VAL A 159 2.96 -10.80 -5.03
C VAL A 159 1.82 -9.93 -5.52
N THR A 160 0.96 -9.51 -4.60
CA THR A 160 -0.11 -8.57 -4.87
C THR A 160 0.17 -7.26 -4.13
N PHE A 161 0.02 -6.14 -4.82
CA PHE A 161 0.26 -4.81 -4.28
C PHE A 161 -0.67 -3.78 -4.94
N THR A 162 -0.81 -2.60 -4.34
CA THR A 162 -1.56 -1.49 -4.96
C THR A 162 -0.78 -0.93 -6.14
N ASP A 163 -1.35 -0.97 -7.34
CA ASP A 163 -0.72 -0.47 -8.57
C ASP A 163 -1.14 0.97 -8.87
N ASN A 164 -0.54 1.89 -8.13
CA ASN A 164 -0.77 3.32 -8.35
C ASN A 164 -0.28 3.79 -9.72
N TYR A 165 0.78 3.17 -10.25
CA TYR A 165 1.37 3.61 -11.50
C TYR A 165 0.44 3.38 -12.70
N SER A 166 -0.19 2.22 -12.79
CA SER A 166 -1.19 1.95 -13.83
C SER A 166 -2.40 2.87 -13.72
N TYR A 167 -2.84 3.18 -12.49
CA TYR A 167 -3.93 4.12 -12.25
C TYR A 167 -3.61 5.53 -12.74
N ILE A 168 -2.40 6.04 -12.41
CA ILE A 168 -1.90 7.35 -12.87
C ILE A 168 -1.79 7.37 -14.39
N LYS A 169 -1.17 6.36 -15.00
CA LYS A 169 -1.02 6.24 -16.46
C LYS A 169 -2.35 6.11 -17.20
N GLY A 170 -3.34 5.48 -16.57
CA GLY A 170 -4.70 5.39 -17.08
C GLY A 170 -5.50 6.69 -17.00
N GLY A 171 -4.91 7.78 -16.50
CA GLY A 171 -5.57 9.07 -16.33
C GLY A 171 -6.59 9.07 -15.21
N TYR A 172 -6.32 8.34 -14.13
CA TYR A 172 -7.14 8.25 -12.91
C TYR A 172 -8.57 7.75 -13.19
N LYS A 173 -8.70 6.81 -14.11
CA LYS A 173 -10.00 6.22 -14.44
C LYS A 173 -10.35 5.12 -13.45
N GLY A 174 -11.56 5.19 -12.86
CA GLY A 174 -12.02 4.30 -11.80
C GLY A 174 -12.14 5.03 -10.47
N GLN A 175 -12.52 4.31 -9.41
CA GLN A 175 -12.67 4.88 -8.07
C GLN A 175 -11.31 4.97 -7.36
N ASP A 176 -10.46 3.94 -7.52
CA ASP A 176 -9.17 3.82 -6.86
C ASP A 176 -8.16 3.06 -7.73
N ALA A 177 -6.89 3.08 -7.31
CA ALA A 177 -5.87 2.23 -7.89
C ALA A 177 -6.22 0.75 -7.68
N GLY A 178 -6.09 -0.03 -8.74
CA GLY A 178 -6.27 -1.48 -8.69
C GLY A 178 -5.11 -2.20 -8.01
N PHE A 179 -5.17 -3.54 -8.05
CA PHE A 179 -4.08 -4.38 -7.59
C PHE A 179 -3.22 -4.85 -8.76
N GLY A 180 -1.91 -4.73 -8.61
CA GLY A 180 -0.92 -5.39 -9.46
C GLY A 180 -0.62 -6.79 -8.92
N HIS A 181 -0.36 -7.72 -9.84
CA HIS A 181 -0.01 -9.11 -9.52
C HIS A 181 1.22 -9.49 -10.33
N LEU A 182 2.34 -9.80 -9.66
CA LEU A 182 3.60 -10.17 -10.29
C LEU A 182 4.19 -11.38 -9.57
N PHE A 183 4.92 -12.23 -10.29
CA PHE A 183 5.77 -13.21 -9.61
C PHE A 183 6.93 -12.50 -8.90
N ALA A 184 7.30 -12.97 -7.72
CA ALA A 184 8.35 -12.34 -6.93
C ALA A 184 9.70 -12.30 -7.66
N ASN A 185 9.97 -13.25 -8.56
CA ASN A 185 11.17 -13.28 -9.39
C ASN A 185 11.08 -12.45 -10.69
N ASP A 186 9.97 -11.74 -10.95
CA ASP A 186 9.81 -10.88 -12.13
C ASP A 186 10.30 -9.45 -11.87
N GLY A 187 11.58 -9.32 -11.58
CA GLY A 187 12.23 -8.02 -11.30
C GLY A 187 12.06 -7.02 -12.44
N GLU A 188 11.99 -7.47 -13.70
CA GLU A 188 11.80 -6.58 -14.84
C GLU A 188 10.42 -5.89 -14.81
N SER A 189 9.37 -6.63 -14.51
CA SER A 189 8.01 -6.07 -14.38
C SER A 189 7.89 -5.16 -13.15
N PHE A 190 8.53 -5.52 -12.02
CA PHE A 190 8.59 -4.63 -10.86
C PHE A 190 9.30 -3.32 -11.17
N LEU A 191 10.40 -3.35 -11.95
CA LEU A 191 11.11 -2.15 -12.35
C LEU A 191 10.28 -1.21 -13.24
N LYS A 192 9.29 -1.74 -13.97
CA LYS A 192 8.36 -0.96 -14.79
C LYS A 192 7.28 -0.29 -13.97
N ASN A 193 6.95 -0.82 -12.79
CA ASN A 193 6.01 -0.21 -11.86
C ASN A 193 6.74 0.84 -11.00
N LEU A 194 6.59 2.10 -11.35
CA LEU A 194 7.33 3.20 -10.73
C LEU A 194 6.70 3.69 -9.41
N ALA A 195 5.52 3.25 -9.06
CA ALA A 195 4.79 3.70 -7.88
C ALA A 195 3.98 2.58 -7.21
N PRO A 196 4.59 1.44 -6.85
CA PRO A 196 3.88 0.41 -6.10
C PRO A 196 3.52 0.93 -4.71
N GLY A 197 2.37 0.50 -4.18
CA GLY A 197 1.99 0.79 -2.80
C GLY A 197 2.95 0.13 -1.80
N PRO A 198 2.98 0.59 -0.54
CA PRO A 198 3.93 0.09 0.47
C PRO A 198 3.52 -1.24 1.11
N ARG A 199 2.35 -1.77 0.79
CA ARG A 199 1.85 -3.05 1.32
C ARG A 199 1.85 -4.10 0.23
N PHE A 200 2.43 -5.26 0.54
CA PHE A 200 2.48 -6.42 -0.34
C PHE A 200 1.86 -7.64 0.35
N LEU A 201 1.14 -8.44 -0.45
CA LEU A 201 0.60 -9.73 -0.04
C LEU A 201 1.29 -10.82 -0.83
N PHE A 202 1.76 -11.85 -0.16
CA PHE A 202 2.52 -12.94 -0.74
C PHE A 202 1.71 -14.24 -0.73
N TYR A 203 1.58 -14.82 -1.91
CA TYR A 203 0.84 -16.05 -2.16
C TYR A 203 1.77 -17.09 -2.73
N ILE A 204 1.81 -18.28 -2.13
CA ILE A 204 2.50 -19.43 -2.71
C ILE A 204 1.58 -20.12 -3.72
N ILE A 205 2.14 -20.50 -4.88
CA ILE A 205 1.40 -21.14 -5.98
C ILE A 205 1.60 -22.65 -6.05
N GLU A 206 2.47 -23.21 -5.21
CA GLU A 206 2.68 -24.65 -5.04
C GLU A 206 2.30 -25.06 -3.61
N ALA A 207 1.66 -26.22 -3.46
CA ALA A 207 1.20 -26.68 -2.16
C ALA A 207 2.40 -26.97 -1.21
N PRO A 208 2.53 -26.27 -0.08
CA PRO A 208 3.65 -26.42 0.85
C PRO A 208 3.40 -27.59 1.82
N SER A 209 3.19 -28.79 1.28
CA SER A 209 2.74 -29.96 2.05
C SER A 209 3.76 -30.47 3.07
N ALA A 210 5.05 -30.28 2.82
CA ALA A 210 6.10 -30.73 3.74
C ALA A 210 6.16 -29.93 5.06
N ILE A 211 5.58 -28.72 5.09
CA ILE A 211 5.57 -27.85 6.27
C ILE A 211 4.16 -27.63 6.83
N ALA A 212 3.22 -28.47 6.42
CA ALA A 212 1.83 -28.38 6.85
C ALA A 212 1.68 -28.51 8.39
N GLY A 213 0.97 -27.56 9.00
CA GLY A 213 0.74 -27.51 10.44
C GLY A 213 1.93 -27.08 11.28
N GLU A 214 3.03 -26.70 10.65
CA GLU A 214 4.24 -26.27 11.35
C GLU A 214 4.36 -24.76 11.43
N THR A 215 5.09 -24.26 12.41
CA THR A 215 5.61 -22.90 12.40
C THR A 215 6.99 -22.90 11.77
N VAL A 216 7.13 -22.15 10.68
CA VAL A 216 8.39 -22.08 9.92
C VAL A 216 8.85 -20.64 9.80
N GLU A 217 10.15 -20.46 9.66
CA GLU A 217 10.76 -19.15 9.52
C GLU A 217 10.98 -18.86 8.05
N PHE A 218 10.50 -17.69 7.60
CA PHE A 218 10.80 -17.12 6.30
C PHE A 218 11.77 -15.95 6.42
N THR A 219 12.58 -15.79 5.41
CA THR A 219 13.40 -14.60 5.20
C THR A 219 12.97 -13.94 3.91
N LEU A 220 12.58 -12.67 3.99
CA LEU A 220 12.31 -11.81 2.85
C LEU A 220 13.45 -10.80 2.70
N GLU A 221 13.98 -10.66 1.49
CA GLU A 221 14.91 -9.61 1.13
C GLU A 221 14.40 -8.89 -0.12
N VAL A 222 14.30 -7.57 -0.05
CA VAL A 222 13.83 -6.74 -1.17
C VAL A 222 14.92 -5.74 -1.52
N THR A 223 15.33 -5.75 -2.78
CA THR A 223 16.28 -4.81 -3.34
C THR A 223 15.55 -3.79 -4.20
N PHE A 224 15.81 -2.53 -3.97
CA PHE A 224 15.29 -1.42 -4.77
C PHE A 224 16.26 -0.99 -5.86
N ARG A 225 15.75 -0.34 -6.91
CA ARG A 225 16.56 0.20 -8.03
C ARG A 225 17.69 1.10 -7.57
N ASN A 226 17.50 1.86 -6.51
CA ASN A 226 18.51 2.76 -5.94
C ASN A 226 19.61 2.04 -5.13
N GLY A 227 19.57 0.70 -5.08
CA GLY A 227 20.53 -0.14 -4.34
C GLY A 227 20.20 -0.33 -2.86
N THR A 228 19.13 0.28 -2.34
CA THR A 228 18.68 0.01 -0.98
C THR A 228 18.20 -1.44 -0.87
N VAL A 229 18.62 -2.13 0.19
CA VAL A 229 18.18 -3.48 0.53
C VAL A 229 17.50 -3.45 1.88
N VAL A 230 16.29 -3.98 1.96
CA VAL A 230 15.58 -4.21 3.22
C VAL A 230 15.32 -5.69 3.42
N LYS A 231 15.36 -6.13 4.67
CA LYS A 231 15.26 -7.55 5.01
C LYS A 231 14.48 -7.73 6.28
N ASP A 232 13.68 -8.80 6.32
CA ASP A 232 12.99 -9.26 7.52
C ASP A 232 13.06 -10.77 7.64
N LYS A 233 13.03 -11.24 8.88
CA LYS A 233 13.05 -12.65 9.24
C LYS A 233 11.94 -12.90 10.24
N PHE A 234 10.95 -13.68 9.88
CA PHE A 234 9.68 -13.78 10.58
C PHE A 234 9.14 -15.21 10.57
N ALA A 235 8.35 -15.53 11.58
CA ALA A 235 7.70 -16.84 11.69
C ALA A 235 6.31 -16.84 11.07
N VAL A 236 5.98 -17.93 10.37
CA VAL A 236 4.67 -18.18 9.78
C VAL A 236 4.13 -19.51 10.29
N ALA A 237 2.94 -19.47 10.88
CA ALA A 237 2.19 -20.68 11.20
C ALA A 237 1.50 -21.20 9.93
N MET A 238 2.00 -22.31 9.40
CA MET A 238 1.42 -22.92 8.21
C MET A 238 0.12 -23.68 8.56
N PRO A 239 -0.85 -23.71 7.65
CA PRO A 239 -2.10 -24.44 7.89
C PRO A 239 -1.89 -25.95 7.92
N SER A 240 -2.91 -26.65 8.40
CA SER A 240 -2.92 -28.11 8.34
C SER A 240 -2.92 -28.62 6.91
N LEU A 241 -2.47 -29.85 6.72
CA LEU A 241 -2.42 -30.50 5.40
C LEU A 241 -3.82 -30.57 4.74
N GLU A 242 -4.88 -30.70 5.52
CA GLU A 242 -6.26 -30.68 5.03
C GLU A 242 -6.62 -29.35 4.39
N VAL A 243 -6.29 -28.23 5.06
CA VAL A 243 -6.51 -26.88 4.53
C VAL A 243 -5.65 -26.60 3.30
N ILE A 244 -4.41 -27.07 3.29
CA ILE A 244 -3.51 -26.93 2.12
C ILE A 244 -4.07 -27.67 0.90
N LYS A 245 -4.60 -28.88 1.09
CA LYS A 245 -5.18 -29.68 0.00
C LYS A 245 -6.53 -29.17 -0.48
N ASN A 246 -7.33 -28.61 0.44
CA ASN A 246 -8.70 -28.12 0.16
C ASN A 246 -8.88 -26.68 0.68
N PRO A 247 -8.14 -25.71 0.14
CA PRO A 247 -8.19 -24.36 0.65
C PRO A 247 -9.58 -23.74 0.40
N GLN A 248 -10.18 -23.22 1.45
CA GLN A 248 -11.47 -22.51 1.34
C GLN A 248 -11.24 -21.13 0.72
N PRO A 249 -12.18 -20.63 -0.11
CA PRO A 249 -12.10 -19.27 -0.60
C PRO A 249 -12.10 -18.28 0.58
N LEU A 250 -11.26 -17.25 0.49
CA LEU A 250 -11.31 -16.14 1.44
C LEU A 250 -12.73 -15.55 1.42
N GLY A 251 -13.39 -15.54 2.55
CA GLY A 251 -14.67 -14.82 2.72
C GLY A 251 -14.47 -13.34 2.35
N ARG A 252 -15.46 -12.78 1.66
CA ARG A 252 -15.51 -11.35 1.27
C ARG A 252 -15.67 -10.47 2.49
#